data_3e1eb350417a624759c2b8b0f3878f1d
#
_entry.id   3e1eb350417a624759c2b8b0f3878f1d
#
_cell.length_a   1.000
_cell.length_b   1.000
_cell.length_c   1.000
_cell.angle_alpha   90.00
_cell.angle_beta   90.00
_cell.angle_gamma   90.00
#
_symmetry.space_group_name_H-M   'P 1'
#
loop_
_entity.id
_entity.type
_entity.pdbx_description
1 polymer ?
#
loop_
_entity_poly.entity_id
_entity_poly.type
_entity_poly.pdbx_seq_one_letter_code
_entity_poly.pdbx_strand_id
1 'polypeptide(L)'
;MKILAVADFHGSQYRLNIVLENIKKYSPELVIVCGDITQFGPGEVATNFLDQIPVETFAIPGNIDTPDVAEAIDKSKAKNISLKKLEKNDIPFVGVGGDNISKSDFRIIEKLLDEKSVLVSHVPPHGFQDKAFIGMHAGNKDLRKIVDRCKPRLVLCGHIHENPGYTKINNTIVVNCSMGKRGEGAIIEINKNITVKMLD
;
A
#
# COMPACT_ATOMS: atom_id res chain seq x y z
N MET A 1 -16.29 0.93 6.36
CA MET A 1 -15.48 -0.04 5.60
C MET A 1 -14.24 -0.39 6.38
N LYS A 2 -13.95 -1.70 6.50
CA LYS A 2 -12.75 -2.21 7.17
C LYS A 2 -11.74 -2.73 6.14
N ILE A 3 -10.50 -2.29 6.23
CA ILE A 3 -9.40 -2.61 5.32
C ILE A 3 -8.28 -3.29 6.10
N LEU A 4 -7.69 -4.36 5.54
CA LEU A 4 -6.38 -4.84 5.94
C LEU A 4 -5.35 -4.33 4.93
N ALA A 5 -4.43 -3.48 5.37
CA ALA A 5 -3.34 -2.97 4.54
C ALA A 5 -2.02 -3.67 4.90
N VAL A 6 -1.29 -4.13 3.90
CA VAL A 6 -0.04 -4.89 4.02
C VAL A 6 0.93 -4.51 2.90
N ALA A 7 2.21 -4.73 3.13
CA ALA A 7 3.28 -4.54 2.16
C ALA A 7 4.47 -5.46 2.47
N ASP A 8 5.36 -5.59 1.50
CA ASP A 8 6.69 -6.20 1.71
C ASP A 8 6.62 -7.69 2.05
N PHE A 9 5.83 -8.45 1.26
CA PHE A 9 5.80 -9.92 1.37
C PHE A 9 7.14 -10.55 1.03
N HIS A 10 7.84 -10.02 0.02
CA HIS A 10 9.11 -10.53 -0.47
C HIS A 10 9.07 -12.05 -0.75
N GLY A 11 7.99 -12.54 -1.35
CA GLY A 11 7.81 -13.96 -1.67
C GLY A 11 7.70 -14.89 -0.45
N SER A 12 7.47 -14.34 0.75
CA SER A 12 7.41 -15.12 1.98
C SER A 12 6.03 -15.72 2.23
N GLN A 13 5.92 -17.05 2.10
CA GLN A 13 4.69 -17.76 2.45
C GLN A 13 4.31 -17.58 3.92
N TYR A 14 5.29 -17.42 4.80
CA TYR A 14 5.02 -17.12 6.22
C TYR A 14 4.26 -15.81 6.40
N ARG A 15 4.67 -14.73 5.69
CA ARG A 15 3.95 -13.45 5.75
C ARG A 15 2.55 -13.54 5.14
N LEU A 16 2.40 -14.27 4.04
CA LEU A 16 1.08 -14.52 3.48
C LEU A 16 0.17 -15.27 4.46
N ASN A 17 0.67 -16.27 5.18
CA ASN A 17 -0.10 -16.97 6.19
C ASN A 17 -0.58 -16.04 7.31
N ILE A 18 0.26 -15.11 7.76
CA ILE A 18 -0.15 -14.05 8.73
C ILE A 18 -1.31 -13.22 8.16
N VAL A 19 -1.23 -12.83 6.89
CA VAL A 19 -2.34 -12.09 6.24
C VAL A 19 -3.62 -12.90 6.23
N LEU A 20 -3.56 -14.19 5.90
CA LEU A 20 -4.72 -15.08 5.88
C LEU A 20 -5.33 -15.27 7.29
N GLU A 21 -4.50 -15.35 8.32
CA GLU A 21 -4.94 -15.39 9.72
C GLU A 21 -5.59 -14.07 10.14
N ASN A 22 -4.99 -12.94 9.78
CA ASN A 22 -5.55 -11.62 10.06
C ASN A 22 -6.88 -11.39 9.32
N ILE A 23 -7.05 -11.91 8.10
CA ILE A 23 -8.33 -11.90 7.39
C ILE A 23 -9.40 -12.66 8.19
N LYS A 24 -9.09 -13.85 8.68
CA LYS A 24 -10.02 -14.64 9.51
C LYS A 24 -10.37 -13.91 10.81
N LYS A 25 -9.37 -13.31 11.47
CA LYS A 25 -9.52 -12.66 12.77
C LYS A 25 -10.31 -11.34 12.71
N TYR A 26 -10.06 -10.53 11.67
CA TYR A 26 -10.61 -9.17 11.60
C TYR A 26 -11.73 -9.00 10.57
N SER A 27 -11.93 -9.97 9.67
CA SER A 27 -12.95 -9.95 8.61
C SER A 27 -12.97 -8.63 7.83
N PRO A 28 -11.87 -8.23 7.17
CA PRO A 28 -11.82 -7.03 6.36
C PRO A 28 -12.70 -7.18 5.11
N GLU A 29 -13.26 -6.07 4.63
CA GLU A 29 -14.02 -5.99 3.38
C GLU A 29 -13.12 -5.81 2.15
N LEU A 30 -11.86 -5.38 2.38
CA LEU A 30 -10.86 -5.11 1.35
C LEU A 30 -9.47 -5.38 1.90
N VAL A 31 -8.62 -5.99 1.08
CA VAL A 31 -7.17 -6.07 1.33
C VAL A 31 -6.45 -5.11 0.39
N ILE A 32 -5.50 -4.34 0.90
CA ILE A 32 -4.61 -3.49 0.11
C ILE A 32 -3.19 -4.00 0.24
N VAL A 33 -2.56 -4.30 -0.91
CA VAL A 33 -1.16 -4.73 -0.98
C VAL A 33 -0.33 -3.61 -1.59
N CYS A 34 0.51 -2.98 -0.75
CA CYS A 34 1.30 -1.80 -1.09
C CYS A 34 2.67 -2.14 -1.69
N GLY A 35 2.78 -3.23 -2.47
CA GLY A 35 3.99 -3.58 -3.22
C GLY A 35 4.96 -4.52 -2.49
N ASP A 36 6.07 -4.83 -3.18
CA ASP A 36 7.07 -5.83 -2.81
C ASP A 36 6.43 -7.20 -2.49
N ILE A 37 5.61 -7.64 -3.46
CA ILE A 37 4.91 -8.92 -3.38
C ILE A 37 5.92 -10.07 -3.52
N THR A 38 6.88 -9.90 -4.42
CA THR A 38 7.91 -10.91 -4.73
C THR A 38 9.30 -10.48 -4.24
N GLN A 39 10.26 -11.37 -4.36
CA GLN A 39 11.68 -11.10 -4.20
C GLN A 39 12.33 -11.20 -5.59
N PHE A 40 12.32 -10.08 -6.35
CA PHE A 40 12.81 -10.00 -7.74
C PHE A 40 12.08 -10.93 -8.72
N GLY A 41 10.75 -11.04 -8.60
CA GLY A 41 9.94 -11.92 -9.42
C GLY A 41 10.08 -13.42 -9.07
N PRO A 42 9.64 -14.35 -9.93
CA PRO A 42 8.85 -14.08 -11.13
C PRO A 42 7.40 -13.70 -10.82
N GLY A 43 6.67 -13.15 -11.82
CA GLY A 43 5.28 -12.74 -11.69
C GLY A 43 4.33 -13.86 -11.26
N GLU A 44 4.63 -15.12 -11.62
CA GLU A 44 3.85 -16.29 -11.17
C GLU A 44 3.74 -16.38 -9.64
N VAL A 45 4.79 -16.01 -8.92
CA VAL A 45 4.76 -15.96 -7.44
C VAL A 45 3.74 -14.94 -6.97
N ALA A 46 3.68 -13.76 -7.60
CA ALA A 46 2.69 -12.74 -7.26
C ALA A 46 1.26 -13.22 -7.53
N THR A 47 1.00 -13.83 -8.69
CA THR A 47 -0.32 -14.43 -9.00
C THR A 47 -0.71 -15.45 -7.95
N ASN A 48 0.19 -16.40 -7.65
CA ASN A 48 -0.07 -17.46 -6.68
C ASN A 48 -0.36 -16.91 -5.27
N PHE A 49 0.29 -15.83 -4.86
CA PHE A 49 0.07 -15.19 -3.57
C PHE A 49 -1.27 -14.47 -3.51
N LEU A 50 -1.55 -13.65 -4.52
CA LEU A 50 -2.77 -12.85 -4.58
C LEU A 50 -4.02 -13.73 -4.71
N ASP A 51 -3.94 -14.83 -5.43
CA ASP A 51 -5.04 -15.77 -5.61
C ASP A 51 -5.43 -16.56 -4.36
N GLN A 52 -4.53 -16.64 -3.38
CA GLN A 52 -4.82 -17.25 -2.07
C GLN A 52 -5.61 -16.32 -1.14
N ILE A 53 -5.65 -15.01 -1.43
CA ILE A 53 -6.37 -14.04 -0.60
C ILE A 53 -7.88 -14.13 -0.91
N PRO A 54 -8.73 -14.55 0.05
CA PRO A 54 -10.15 -14.83 -0.19
C PRO A 54 -11.06 -13.58 -0.13
N VAL A 55 -10.46 -12.39 -0.11
CA VAL A 55 -11.15 -11.10 0.02
C VAL A 55 -10.79 -10.25 -1.20
N GLU A 56 -11.68 -9.37 -1.64
CA GLU A 56 -11.35 -8.41 -2.70
C GLU A 56 -10.05 -7.69 -2.37
N THR A 57 -9.12 -7.68 -3.33
CA THR A 57 -7.77 -7.16 -3.12
C THR A 57 -7.44 -6.12 -4.17
N PHE A 58 -6.93 -4.96 -3.73
CA PHE A 58 -6.27 -3.98 -4.59
C PHE A 58 -4.77 -4.06 -4.33
N ALA A 59 -3.99 -4.04 -5.40
CA ALA A 59 -2.54 -4.17 -5.31
C ALA A 59 -1.82 -3.21 -6.25
N ILE A 60 -0.59 -2.89 -5.89
CA ILE A 60 0.40 -2.21 -6.72
C ILE A 60 1.71 -3.00 -6.65
N PRO A 61 2.60 -2.94 -7.66
CA PRO A 61 3.96 -3.46 -7.53
C PRO A 61 4.82 -2.58 -6.61
N GLY A 62 5.85 -3.17 -5.99
CA GLY A 62 6.89 -2.45 -5.26
C GLY A 62 8.14 -2.19 -6.09
N ASN A 63 9.23 -1.77 -5.45
CA ASN A 63 10.47 -1.41 -6.15
C ASN A 63 11.34 -2.62 -6.53
N ILE A 64 11.20 -3.73 -5.84
CA ILE A 64 11.90 -4.98 -6.21
C ILE A 64 11.03 -5.95 -7.00
N ASP A 65 9.77 -5.62 -7.20
CA ASP A 65 8.90 -6.38 -8.10
C ASP A 65 9.31 -6.11 -9.55
N THR A 66 9.57 -7.17 -10.29
CA THR A 66 9.95 -7.07 -11.72
C THR A 66 8.74 -6.65 -12.58
N PRO A 67 8.95 -6.13 -13.81
CA PRO A 67 7.85 -5.66 -14.66
C PRO A 67 6.72 -6.67 -14.89
N ASP A 68 7.04 -7.97 -14.94
CA ASP A 68 6.07 -9.05 -15.10
C ASP A 68 5.17 -9.23 -13.86
N VAL A 69 5.56 -8.73 -12.69
CA VAL A 69 4.70 -8.72 -11.50
C VAL A 69 3.50 -7.79 -11.68
N ALA A 70 3.67 -6.63 -12.34
CA ALA A 70 2.55 -5.75 -12.64
C ALA A 70 1.50 -6.45 -13.55
N GLU A 71 1.97 -7.20 -14.56
CA GLU A 71 1.10 -8.02 -15.41
C GLU A 71 0.47 -9.18 -14.63
N ALA A 72 1.21 -9.77 -13.70
CA ALA A 72 0.74 -10.86 -12.85
C ALA A 72 -0.38 -10.41 -11.91
N ILE A 73 -0.33 -9.18 -11.37
CA ILE A 73 -1.43 -8.61 -10.61
C ILE A 73 -2.70 -8.52 -11.48
N ASP A 74 -2.58 -8.06 -12.72
CA ASP A 74 -3.72 -7.96 -13.66
C ASP A 74 -4.28 -9.34 -14.06
N LYS A 75 -3.47 -10.42 -13.99
CA LYS A 75 -3.88 -11.81 -14.29
C LYS A 75 -4.43 -12.55 -13.05
N SER A 76 -4.22 -12.03 -11.87
CA SER A 76 -4.69 -12.61 -10.59
C SER A 76 -6.12 -12.19 -10.27
N LYS A 77 -6.63 -12.65 -9.12
CA LYS A 77 -7.91 -12.18 -8.56
C LYS A 77 -7.84 -10.75 -8.02
N ALA A 78 -6.64 -10.21 -7.80
CA ALA A 78 -6.48 -8.84 -7.33
C ALA A 78 -6.67 -7.82 -8.47
N LYS A 79 -7.01 -6.59 -8.11
CA LYS A 79 -7.11 -5.49 -9.05
C LYS A 79 -5.86 -4.61 -8.97
N ASN A 80 -5.14 -4.50 -10.06
CA ASN A 80 -4.01 -3.57 -10.17
C ASN A 80 -4.54 -2.14 -10.24
N ILE A 81 -4.19 -1.33 -9.24
CA ILE A 81 -4.61 0.07 -9.15
C ILE A 81 -3.50 1.06 -9.51
N SER A 82 -2.33 0.60 -9.97
CA SER A 82 -1.24 1.48 -10.40
C SER A 82 -1.68 2.43 -11.50
N LEU A 83 -1.53 3.74 -11.23
CA LEU A 83 -1.94 4.84 -12.12
C LEU A 83 -3.41 4.80 -12.52
N LYS A 84 -4.24 4.16 -11.71
CA LYS A 84 -5.69 4.04 -11.89
C LYS A 84 -6.43 4.54 -10.66
N LYS A 85 -7.68 4.94 -10.85
CA LYS A 85 -8.64 5.23 -9.78
C LYS A 85 -9.71 4.15 -9.78
N LEU A 86 -9.83 3.40 -8.69
CA LEU A 86 -10.93 2.46 -8.46
C LEU A 86 -11.73 2.91 -7.24
N GLU A 87 -13.01 2.61 -7.24
CA GLU A 87 -13.90 2.95 -6.13
C GLU A 87 -14.43 1.70 -5.44
N LYS A 88 -14.51 1.78 -4.11
CA LYS A 88 -15.22 0.79 -3.29
C LYS A 88 -15.95 1.52 -2.15
N ASN A 89 -17.26 1.25 -2.04
CA ASN A 89 -18.13 1.90 -1.05
C ASN A 89 -18.00 3.45 -1.08
N ASP A 90 -18.03 4.03 -2.29
CA ASP A 90 -17.90 5.48 -2.56
C ASP A 90 -16.56 6.10 -2.09
N ILE A 91 -15.55 5.26 -1.83
CA ILE A 91 -14.20 5.70 -1.49
C ILE A 91 -13.29 5.45 -2.69
N PRO A 92 -12.68 6.51 -3.26
CA PRO A 92 -11.72 6.36 -4.34
C PRO A 92 -10.35 5.93 -3.82
N PHE A 93 -9.76 4.94 -4.49
CA PHE A 93 -8.40 4.45 -4.29
C PHE A 93 -7.58 4.78 -5.53
N VAL A 94 -6.43 5.39 -5.33
CA VAL A 94 -5.48 5.74 -6.40
C VAL A 94 -4.13 5.13 -6.05
N GLY A 95 -3.54 4.38 -6.97
CA GLY A 95 -2.28 3.68 -6.75
C GLY A 95 -1.09 4.28 -7.49
N VAL A 96 0.11 4.13 -6.93
CA VAL A 96 1.38 4.35 -7.59
C VAL A 96 2.42 3.36 -7.09
N GLY A 97 2.85 2.46 -7.98
CA GLY A 97 3.82 1.41 -7.64
C GLY A 97 5.29 1.83 -7.86
N GLY A 98 6.20 1.00 -7.35
CA GLY A 98 7.64 1.21 -7.49
C GLY A 98 8.19 2.37 -6.65
N ASP A 99 9.47 2.67 -6.88
CA ASP A 99 10.18 3.81 -6.29
C ASP A 99 10.59 4.86 -7.33
N ASN A 100 10.81 4.44 -8.59
CA ASN A 100 11.15 5.29 -9.74
C ASN A 100 9.90 5.88 -10.40
N ILE A 101 9.15 6.68 -9.63
CA ILE A 101 7.93 7.32 -10.10
C ILE A 101 8.31 8.46 -11.06
N SER A 102 7.89 8.36 -12.32
CA SER A 102 8.19 9.40 -13.31
C SER A 102 7.39 10.68 -13.09
N LYS A 103 7.85 11.80 -13.67
CA LYS A 103 7.09 13.06 -13.64
C LYS A 103 5.72 12.94 -14.32
N SER A 104 5.58 12.06 -15.32
CA SER A 104 4.28 11.77 -15.96
C SER A 104 3.34 11.04 -15.01
N ASP A 105 3.84 10.05 -14.26
CA ASP A 105 3.04 9.29 -13.31
C ASP A 105 2.54 10.20 -12.17
N PHE A 106 3.40 11.09 -11.67
CA PHE A 106 2.99 12.10 -10.68
C PHE A 106 1.87 13.00 -11.20
N ARG A 107 1.90 13.41 -12.49
CA ARG A 107 0.82 14.20 -13.08
C ARG A 107 -0.48 13.41 -13.22
N ILE A 108 -0.39 12.10 -13.49
CA ILE A 108 -1.57 11.22 -13.56
C ILE A 108 -2.22 11.10 -12.19
N ILE A 109 -1.46 10.69 -11.17
CA ILE A 109 -2.03 10.50 -9.84
C ILE A 109 -2.55 11.81 -9.23
N GLU A 110 -1.88 12.94 -9.48
CA GLU A 110 -2.34 14.25 -9.01
C GLU A 110 -3.72 14.62 -9.58
N LYS A 111 -4.02 14.26 -10.83
CA LYS A 111 -5.33 14.47 -11.45
C LYS A 111 -6.42 13.53 -10.91
N LEU A 112 -6.02 12.35 -10.43
CA LEU A 112 -6.95 11.34 -9.93
C LEU A 112 -7.29 11.52 -8.45
N LEU A 113 -6.40 12.18 -7.68
CA LEU A 113 -6.54 12.38 -6.24
C LEU A 113 -7.45 13.56 -5.89
N ASP A 114 -8.17 13.37 -4.80
CA ASP A 114 -8.94 14.40 -4.10
C ASP A 114 -8.88 14.18 -2.58
N GLU A 115 -9.51 15.07 -1.79
CA GLU A 115 -9.52 14.97 -0.32
C GLU A 115 -10.29 13.76 0.25
N LYS A 116 -11.08 13.06 -0.58
CA LYS A 116 -11.79 11.83 -0.21
C LYS A 116 -10.97 10.58 -0.51
N SER A 117 -9.93 10.71 -1.31
CA SER A 117 -9.17 9.59 -1.86
C SER A 117 -8.30 8.91 -0.80
N VAL A 118 -8.08 7.61 -1.01
CA VAL A 118 -7.00 6.83 -0.41
C VAL A 118 -5.89 6.70 -1.45
N LEU A 119 -4.72 7.24 -1.16
CA LEU A 119 -3.52 7.03 -1.96
C LEU A 119 -2.82 5.76 -1.49
N VAL A 120 -2.54 4.86 -2.42
CA VAL A 120 -1.74 3.66 -2.19
C VAL A 120 -0.42 3.83 -2.92
N SER A 121 0.69 3.93 -2.20
CA SER A 121 2.03 4.03 -2.77
C SER A 121 2.94 2.97 -2.16
N HIS A 122 3.95 2.50 -2.91
CA HIS A 122 4.92 1.62 -2.29
C HIS A 122 5.83 2.40 -1.35
N VAL A 123 6.47 3.47 -1.85
CA VAL A 123 7.37 4.33 -1.06
C VAL A 123 6.55 5.36 -0.25
N PRO A 124 6.90 5.61 1.02
CA PRO A 124 6.24 6.64 1.82
C PRO A 124 6.54 8.07 1.31
N PRO A 125 5.66 9.06 1.60
CA PRO A 125 5.97 10.46 1.35
C PRO A 125 7.07 10.94 2.31
N HIS A 126 8.04 11.70 1.78
CA HIS A 126 9.21 12.19 2.55
C HIS A 126 8.80 12.90 3.85
N GLY A 127 9.44 12.52 4.94
CA GLY A 127 9.23 13.07 6.28
C GLY A 127 8.14 12.35 7.10
N PHE A 128 7.46 11.31 6.55
CA PHE A 128 6.38 10.60 7.24
C PHE A 128 6.49 9.09 7.06
N GLN A 129 6.66 8.36 8.18
CA GLN A 129 6.84 6.91 8.21
C GLN A 129 7.96 6.42 7.27
N ASP A 130 9.01 7.23 7.10
CA ASP A 130 10.07 7.04 6.12
C ASP A 130 11.48 7.02 6.74
N LYS A 131 11.59 6.88 8.06
CA LYS A 131 12.88 6.77 8.74
C LYS A 131 13.48 5.38 8.51
N ALA A 132 14.46 5.31 7.62
CA ALA A 132 15.26 4.13 7.35
C ALA A 132 16.39 3.97 8.38
N PHE A 133 17.30 3.04 8.12
CA PHE A 133 18.47 2.76 8.96
C PHE A 133 19.19 4.06 9.38
N ILE A 134 19.59 4.16 10.67
CA ILE A 134 20.18 5.36 11.30
C ILE A 134 19.31 6.63 11.28
N GLY A 135 18.00 6.51 11.07
CA GLY A 135 17.05 7.63 11.19
C GLY A 135 17.01 8.58 9.98
N MET A 136 17.66 8.24 8.88
CA MET A 136 17.59 9.02 7.63
C MET A 136 16.22 8.89 6.97
N HIS A 137 15.72 10.00 6.42
CA HIS A 137 14.50 10.03 5.65
C HIS A 137 14.73 9.49 4.24
N ALA A 138 14.08 8.40 3.88
CA ALA A 138 14.19 7.73 2.58
C ALA A 138 12.90 7.80 1.74
N GLY A 139 11.90 8.56 2.20
CA GLY A 139 10.64 8.76 1.47
C GLY A 139 10.79 9.65 0.23
N ASN A 140 9.78 9.59 -0.64
CA ASN A 140 9.76 10.30 -1.91
C ASN A 140 9.30 11.77 -1.72
N LYS A 141 10.15 12.73 -2.13
CA LYS A 141 9.90 14.18 -1.98
C LYS A 141 8.80 14.70 -2.91
N ASP A 142 8.67 14.14 -4.10
CA ASP A 142 7.64 14.60 -5.05
C ASP A 142 6.28 14.03 -4.68
N LEU A 143 6.22 12.79 -4.19
CA LEU A 143 5.02 12.23 -3.57
C LEU A 143 4.57 13.08 -2.37
N ARG A 144 5.51 13.55 -1.55
CA ARG A 144 5.19 14.46 -0.45
C ARG A 144 4.51 15.73 -0.94
N LYS A 145 5.00 16.38 -2.00
CA LYS A 145 4.37 17.58 -2.58
C LYS A 145 2.94 17.32 -3.06
N ILE A 146 2.69 16.13 -3.64
CA ILE A 146 1.35 15.73 -4.08
C ILE A 146 0.42 15.55 -2.88
N VAL A 147 0.88 14.85 -1.84
CA VAL A 147 0.10 14.68 -0.61
C VAL A 147 -0.27 16.04 0.02
N ASP A 148 0.69 16.97 0.06
CA ASP A 148 0.45 18.32 0.60
C ASP A 148 -0.55 19.14 -0.23
N ARG A 149 -0.59 18.95 -1.56
CA ARG A 149 -1.52 19.64 -2.47
C ARG A 149 -2.90 19.01 -2.52
N CYS A 150 -2.95 17.70 -2.76
CA CYS A 150 -4.22 16.96 -2.96
C CYS A 150 -4.89 16.59 -1.64
N LYS A 151 -4.13 16.52 -0.54
CA LYS A 151 -4.60 16.23 0.82
C LYS A 151 -5.49 14.98 0.89
N PRO A 152 -5.07 13.83 0.31
CA PRO A 152 -5.87 12.61 0.40
C PRO A 152 -6.14 12.30 1.88
N ARG A 153 -7.30 11.74 2.20
CA ARG A 153 -7.65 11.43 3.59
C ARG A 153 -6.75 10.37 4.23
N LEU A 154 -6.17 9.50 3.41
CA LEU A 154 -5.33 8.38 3.83
C LEU A 154 -4.25 8.11 2.79
N VAL A 155 -3.04 7.82 3.25
CA VAL A 155 -1.94 7.28 2.45
C VAL A 155 -1.54 5.95 3.06
N LEU A 156 -1.53 4.88 2.25
CA LEU A 156 -1.06 3.55 2.61
C LEU A 156 0.25 3.28 1.87
N CYS A 157 1.29 2.87 2.59
CA CYS A 157 2.60 2.60 2.01
C CYS A 157 3.32 1.44 2.73
N GLY A 158 4.49 1.07 2.22
CA GLY A 158 5.40 0.07 2.77
C GLY A 158 6.84 0.53 2.68
N HIS A 159 7.73 -0.34 2.13
CA HIS A 159 9.12 -0.08 1.76
C HIS A 159 10.08 0.16 2.93
N ILE A 160 9.75 0.97 3.91
CA ILE A 160 10.62 1.26 5.06
C ILE A 160 10.29 0.30 6.19
N HIS A 161 11.00 -0.83 6.21
CA HIS A 161 10.78 -1.94 7.15
C HIS A 161 11.09 -1.58 8.60
N GLU A 162 11.87 -0.51 8.81
CA GLU A 162 12.27 -0.02 10.12
C GLU A 162 11.24 0.87 10.78
N ASN A 163 10.25 1.36 10.01
CA ASN A 163 9.34 2.39 10.49
C ASN A 163 7.85 2.08 10.20
N PRO A 164 7.37 0.84 10.47
CA PRO A 164 5.93 0.58 10.43
C PRO A 164 5.23 1.46 11.48
N GLY A 165 4.01 1.89 11.18
CA GLY A 165 3.27 2.79 12.06
C GLY A 165 2.45 3.80 11.28
N TYR A 166 1.91 4.80 11.97
CA TYR A 166 1.15 5.86 11.31
C TYR A 166 1.39 7.23 11.93
N THR A 167 1.20 8.25 11.11
CA THR A 167 1.27 9.67 11.52
C THR A 167 0.11 10.43 10.91
N LYS A 168 -0.50 11.33 11.67
CA LYS A 168 -1.52 12.25 11.17
C LYS A 168 -0.89 13.60 10.81
N ILE A 169 -1.18 14.07 9.60
CA ILE A 169 -0.71 15.34 9.06
C ILE A 169 -1.94 16.13 8.64
N ASN A 170 -2.30 17.16 9.38
CA ASN A 170 -3.55 17.88 9.13
C ASN A 170 -4.74 16.89 9.07
N ASN A 171 -5.37 16.75 7.91
CA ASN A 171 -6.48 15.84 7.68
C ASN A 171 -6.05 14.50 7.03
N THR A 172 -4.78 14.34 6.65
CA THR A 172 -4.24 13.12 6.04
C THR A 172 -3.64 12.21 7.11
N ILE A 173 -3.92 10.92 7.06
CA ILE A 173 -3.22 9.89 7.84
C ILE A 173 -2.28 9.15 6.90
N VAL A 174 -1.01 9.02 7.26
CA VAL A 174 -0.03 8.21 6.54
C VAL A 174 0.25 6.96 7.35
N VAL A 175 0.09 5.78 6.75
CA VAL A 175 0.30 4.48 7.38
C VAL A 175 1.36 3.72 6.59
N ASN A 176 2.45 3.37 7.24
CA ASN A 176 3.40 2.38 6.74
C ASN A 176 2.99 0.99 7.28
N CYS A 177 2.46 0.16 6.39
CA CYS A 177 1.94 -1.18 6.71
C CYS A 177 2.93 -2.30 6.36
N SER A 178 4.24 -1.99 6.34
CA SER A 178 5.30 -2.95 6.06
C SER A 178 5.28 -4.15 7.01
N MET A 179 5.41 -5.34 6.45
CA MET A 179 5.59 -6.62 7.16
C MET A 179 7.06 -7.04 7.21
N GLY A 180 8.00 -6.14 6.87
CA GLY A 180 9.39 -6.49 6.60
C GLY A 180 10.16 -7.05 7.80
N LYS A 181 10.05 -6.47 8.99
CA LYS A 181 10.79 -6.92 10.20
C LYS A 181 9.89 -7.52 11.27
N ARG A 182 8.96 -6.76 11.81
CA ARG A 182 8.09 -7.16 12.93
C ARG A 182 6.62 -6.84 12.70
N GLY A 183 6.30 -6.08 11.66
CA GLY A 183 4.91 -5.70 11.37
C GLY A 183 4.13 -6.84 10.74
N GLU A 184 2.84 -6.89 11.03
CA GLU A 184 1.85 -7.78 10.41
C GLU A 184 0.84 -7.01 9.55
N GLY A 185 1.14 -5.74 9.23
CA GLY A 185 0.24 -4.84 8.51
C GLY A 185 -0.57 -3.94 9.44
N ALA A 186 -1.71 -3.45 8.93
CA ALA A 186 -2.60 -2.57 9.68
C ALA A 186 -4.06 -2.82 9.35
N ILE A 187 -4.93 -2.77 10.37
CA ILE A 187 -6.37 -2.67 10.18
C ILE A 187 -6.77 -1.19 10.18
N ILE A 188 -7.46 -0.78 9.14
CA ILE A 188 -7.99 0.56 8.98
C ILE A 188 -9.51 0.49 8.91
N GLU A 189 -10.20 1.27 9.72
CA GLU A 189 -11.65 1.44 9.61
C GLU A 189 -11.96 2.85 9.11
N ILE A 190 -12.61 2.94 7.95
CA ILE A 190 -13.05 4.19 7.34
C ILE A 190 -14.56 4.33 7.55
N ASN A 191 -14.92 5.22 8.49
CA ASN A 191 -16.28 5.64 8.79
C ASN A 191 -16.36 7.16 8.68
N LYS A 192 -17.08 7.84 9.58
CA LYS A 192 -16.99 9.32 9.72
C LYS A 192 -15.56 9.76 10.01
N ASN A 193 -14.85 8.98 10.83
CA ASN A 193 -13.43 9.12 11.13
C ASN A 193 -12.66 7.91 10.59
N ILE A 194 -11.33 8.07 10.46
CA ILE A 194 -10.43 6.97 10.16
C ILE A 194 -9.76 6.54 11.46
N THR A 195 -9.82 5.24 11.76
CA THR A 195 -9.05 4.63 12.84
C THR A 195 -8.02 3.67 12.26
N VAL A 196 -6.84 3.62 12.87
CA VAL A 196 -5.75 2.75 12.47
C VAL A 196 -5.32 1.92 13.66
N LYS A 197 -5.23 0.61 13.46
CA LYS A 197 -4.65 -0.35 14.40
C LYS A 197 -3.50 -1.05 13.69
N MET A 198 -2.26 -0.78 14.11
CA MET A 198 -1.10 -1.54 13.66
C MET A 198 -1.18 -2.96 14.23
N LEU A 199 -0.70 -3.93 13.45
CA LEU A 199 -0.64 -5.35 13.81
C LEU A 199 0.82 -5.74 14.04
N ASP A 200 1.08 -6.46 15.13
CA ASP A 200 2.39 -6.92 15.62
C ASP A 200 2.25 -8.21 16.44
#